data_5111570ac190f3bf79b47c89d368c464
#
_entry.id   5111570ac190f3bf79b47c89d368c464
#
_cell.length_a   1.000
_cell.length_b   1.000
_cell.length_c   1.000
_cell.angle_alpha   90.00
_cell.angle_beta   90.00
_cell.angle_gamma   90.00
#
_symmetry.space_group_name_H-M   'P 1'
#
loop_
_entity.id
_entity.type
_entity.pdbx_description
1 polymer ?
#
loop_
_entity_poly.entity_id
_entity_poly.type
_entity_poly.pdbx_seq_one_letter_code
_entity_poly.pdbx_strand_id
1 'polypeptide(L)'
;MNRLIPSRAQVERHLPILQWSKTYNRATLTSDGVAAIIVTIMLIPQSLAYALLAGLPAQMGLYASILPLVAYAIFGTSRALAVGPVAVVSLMTAAAVGNMALQGTAEYALAAVTLAFMSGVILLVMGVFRLGFLANFLSHPVIAGFITASGVLIATSQLKHIFGIEAQGHNLIQLLSSLVGHLAQTNIITLVIGVATVVFLFWVRKGLKPALLATGMAPRLADILAKAGPVGAVVVTTLAVWLFNLDEAGVKIVGAVPSGLPPLTVPSFDPDIWSQLFVAALLISVIGFVESVSVAQTLAAKKRQRIVPDQELVGLGASNIAAALSGGYPVTGGFARSVVNFDAGAETPAAGAFTAIGIALAALLLTPLLFFLPKATLAATIIVAVMSLVDFSILTKTWAYSKVDFAAVFATIFLTLISGVEVGVSTGVALSILLFLYKTSRPHIAEVGLVPGTQHFRNIKRHTVETHPDVLAIRIDESLYFANARFLEDYIYDRVVCDQPIKHVVLMCSAVNEIDMSALESLEEINHRLNGMGIALHLSEVKGPVMDKLARSPFLKELTGQVFLSQYDAAVALTPKTAADGTA
;
A
#
# COMPACT_ATOMS: atom_id res chain seq x y z
N MET A 1 -0.22 -18.59 39.22
CA MET A 1 0.93 -18.95 38.36
C MET A 1 0.57 -19.67 37.05
N ASN A 2 -0.73 -19.83 36.67
CA ASN A 2 -1.13 -20.59 35.48
C ASN A 2 -1.48 -19.73 34.23
N ARG A 3 -1.02 -18.48 34.11
CA ARG A 3 -1.31 -17.57 32.97
C ARG A 3 -0.14 -17.39 31.98
N LEU A 4 0.96 -18.13 32.12
CA LEU A 4 2.17 -17.94 31.30
C LEU A 4 2.31 -18.91 30.11
N ILE A 5 1.46 -19.92 30.01
CA ILE A 5 1.48 -20.82 28.84
C ILE A 5 0.40 -20.33 27.88
N PRO A 6 0.78 -19.81 26.68
CA PRO A 6 -0.22 -19.38 25.69
C PRO A 6 -1.11 -20.57 25.32
N SER A 7 -2.42 -20.33 25.23
CA SER A 7 -3.35 -21.37 24.80
C SER A 7 -3.01 -21.83 23.37
N ARG A 8 -3.29 -23.11 23.04
CA ARG A 8 -3.04 -23.64 21.70
C ARG A 8 -3.62 -22.75 20.60
N ALA A 9 -4.80 -22.15 20.82
CA ALA A 9 -5.43 -21.22 19.90
C ALA A 9 -4.63 -19.90 19.74
N GLN A 10 -3.95 -19.44 20.79
CA GLN A 10 -3.07 -18.26 20.70
C GLN A 10 -1.81 -18.58 19.91
N VAL A 11 -1.19 -19.75 20.13
CA VAL A 11 -0.02 -20.19 19.36
C VAL A 11 -0.38 -20.34 17.88
N GLU A 12 -1.51 -20.97 17.56
CA GLU A 12 -2.00 -21.13 16.19
C GLU A 12 -2.30 -19.79 15.50
N ARG A 13 -2.67 -18.76 16.26
CA ARG A 13 -2.89 -17.40 15.73
C ARG A 13 -1.57 -16.74 15.31
N HIS A 14 -0.47 -16.96 16.05
CA HIS A 14 0.84 -16.37 15.75
C HIS A 14 1.70 -17.22 14.82
N LEU A 15 1.35 -18.49 14.64
CA LEU A 15 2.00 -19.45 13.73
C LEU A 15 0.98 -20.02 12.74
N PRO A 16 0.63 -19.28 11.67
CA PRO A 16 -0.36 -19.73 10.68
C PRO A 16 -0.03 -21.06 10.01
N ILE A 17 1.24 -21.44 9.96
CA ILE A 17 1.66 -22.79 9.50
C ILE A 17 0.93 -23.92 10.23
N LEU A 18 0.65 -23.77 11.53
CA LEU A 18 -0.08 -24.77 12.32
C LEU A 18 -1.56 -24.86 11.93
N GLN A 19 -2.09 -23.86 11.26
CA GLN A 19 -3.48 -23.86 10.77
C GLN A 19 -3.57 -24.52 9.40
N TRP A 20 -2.82 -24.03 8.41
CA TRP A 20 -2.93 -24.53 7.04
C TRP A 20 -2.34 -25.92 6.86
N SER A 21 -1.34 -26.32 7.66
CA SER A 21 -0.76 -27.68 7.61
C SER A 21 -1.75 -28.77 8.00
N LYS A 22 -2.76 -28.49 8.85
CA LYS A 22 -3.78 -29.46 9.25
C LYS A 22 -4.67 -29.93 8.09
N THR A 23 -4.88 -29.08 7.11
CA THR A 23 -5.73 -29.33 5.93
C THR A 23 -4.92 -29.75 4.71
N TYR A 24 -3.60 -29.88 4.86
CA TYR A 24 -2.70 -30.18 3.76
C TYR A 24 -2.86 -31.62 3.26
N ASN A 25 -3.09 -31.79 1.97
CA ASN A 25 -3.32 -33.08 1.36
C ASN A 25 -2.57 -33.22 0.00
N ARG A 26 -2.67 -34.38 -0.66
CA ARG A 26 -1.97 -34.63 -1.93
C ARG A 26 -2.42 -33.69 -3.06
N ALA A 27 -3.67 -33.31 -3.10
CA ALA A 27 -4.18 -32.38 -4.13
C ALA A 27 -3.58 -30.98 -3.92
N THR A 28 -3.58 -30.49 -2.66
CA THR A 28 -2.93 -29.23 -2.27
C THR A 28 -1.43 -29.25 -2.59
N LEU A 29 -0.72 -30.36 -2.29
CA LEU A 29 0.70 -30.51 -2.63
C LEU A 29 0.93 -30.38 -4.15
N THR A 30 0.08 -31.00 -4.97
CA THR A 30 0.19 -30.91 -6.43
C THR A 30 -0.06 -29.48 -6.91
N SER A 31 -1.08 -28.82 -6.38
CA SER A 31 -1.43 -27.44 -6.74
C SER A 31 -0.31 -26.47 -6.35
N ASP A 32 0.19 -26.54 -5.11
CA ASP A 32 1.27 -25.70 -4.60
C ASP A 32 2.60 -25.99 -5.32
N GLY A 33 2.89 -27.25 -5.66
CA GLY A 33 4.06 -27.65 -6.42
C GLY A 33 4.06 -27.10 -7.85
N VAL A 34 2.93 -27.17 -8.55
CA VAL A 34 2.80 -26.58 -9.89
C VAL A 34 2.93 -25.05 -9.84
N ALA A 35 2.29 -24.42 -8.87
CA ALA A 35 2.42 -22.97 -8.68
C ALA A 35 3.87 -22.58 -8.39
N ALA A 36 4.54 -23.33 -7.51
CA ALA A 36 5.95 -23.09 -7.18
C ALA A 36 6.88 -23.18 -8.39
N ILE A 37 6.71 -24.17 -9.25
CA ILE A 37 7.52 -24.30 -10.49
C ILE A 37 7.33 -23.07 -11.38
N ILE A 38 6.09 -22.66 -11.62
CA ILE A 38 5.77 -21.49 -12.47
C ILE A 38 6.36 -20.21 -11.88
N VAL A 39 6.19 -20.01 -10.57
CA VAL A 39 6.72 -18.81 -9.87
C VAL A 39 8.25 -18.83 -9.85
N THR A 40 8.89 -19.99 -9.63
CA THR A 40 10.35 -20.13 -9.66
C THR A 40 10.92 -19.70 -11.03
N ILE A 41 10.36 -20.22 -12.11
CA ILE A 41 10.77 -19.90 -13.48
C ILE A 41 10.72 -18.38 -13.74
N MET A 42 9.66 -17.71 -13.27
CA MET A 42 9.50 -16.28 -13.44
C MET A 42 10.38 -15.47 -12.48
N LEU A 43 10.58 -15.96 -11.26
CA LEU A 43 11.25 -15.22 -10.19
C LEU A 43 12.76 -15.15 -10.37
N ILE A 44 13.42 -16.16 -10.98
CA ILE A 44 14.87 -16.16 -11.20
C ILE A 44 15.34 -14.89 -11.93
N PRO A 45 14.89 -14.58 -13.18
CA PRO A 45 15.33 -13.38 -13.87
C PRO A 45 14.89 -12.10 -13.18
N GLN A 46 13.71 -12.08 -12.56
CA GLN A 46 13.21 -10.90 -11.83
C GLN A 46 14.06 -10.57 -10.60
N SER A 47 14.44 -11.58 -9.83
CA SER A 47 15.25 -11.39 -8.62
C SER A 47 16.63 -10.82 -8.97
N LEU A 48 17.28 -11.36 -10.01
CA LEU A 48 18.55 -10.83 -10.53
C LEU A 48 18.40 -9.37 -10.98
N ALA A 49 17.36 -9.11 -11.76
CA ALA A 49 17.07 -7.79 -12.30
C ALA A 49 16.82 -6.75 -11.19
N TYR A 50 16.04 -7.10 -10.17
CA TYR A 50 15.73 -6.19 -9.06
C TYR A 50 16.91 -5.96 -8.12
N ALA A 51 17.83 -6.93 -7.95
CA ALA A 51 19.10 -6.68 -7.26
C ALA A 51 19.96 -5.66 -8.00
N LEU A 52 20.07 -5.78 -9.32
CA LEU A 52 20.79 -4.80 -10.15
C LEU A 52 20.11 -3.42 -10.12
N LEU A 53 18.77 -3.36 -10.07
CA LEU A 53 18.03 -2.10 -9.89
C LEU A 53 18.35 -1.47 -8.52
N ALA A 54 18.53 -2.30 -7.49
CA ALA A 54 18.95 -1.83 -6.16
C ALA A 54 20.44 -1.45 -6.09
N GLY A 55 21.20 -1.57 -7.17
CA GLY A 55 22.63 -1.31 -7.20
C GLY A 55 23.48 -2.42 -6.55
N LEU A 56 22.88 -3.58 -6.32
CA LEU A 56 23.46 -4.72 -5.63
C LEU A 56 23.93 -5.80 -6.61
N PRO A 57 24.87 -6.66 -6.21
CA PRO A 57 25.22 -7.85 -6.97
C PRO A 57 24.00 -8.73 -7.25
N ALA A 58 23.89 -9.28 -8.45
CA ALA A 58 22.72 -10.02 -8.91
C ALA A 58 22.32 -11.20 -7.99
N GLN A 59 23.31 -11.90 -7.42
CA GLN A 59 23.08 -13.03 -6.51
C GLN A 59 22.29 -12.64 -5.25
N MET A 60 22.43 -11.41 -4.76
CA MET A 60 21.67 -10.95 -3.59
C MET A 60 20.16 -10.97 -3.85
N GLY A 61 19.73 -10.85 -5.11
CA GLY A 61 18.32 -11.01 -5.50
C GLY A 61 17.82 -12.44 -5.32
N LEU A 62 18.65 -13.44 -5.67
CA LEU A 62 18.34 -14.85 -5.43
C LEU A 62 18.29 -15.13 -3.92
N TYR A 63 19.24 -14.63 -3.16
CA TYR A 63 19.29 -14.77 -1.70
C TYR A 63 18.07 -14.17 -1.02
N ALA A 64 17.64 -12.99 -1.45
CA ALA A 64 16.42 -12.33 -1.00
C ALA A 64 15.12 -13.06 -1.42
N SER A 65 15.22 -14.14 -2.21
CA SER A 65 14.09 -14.94 -2.68
C SER A 65 14.09 -16.38 -2.12
N ILE A 66 14.93 -16.70 -1.14
CA ILE A 66 15.02 -18.04 -0.53
C ILE A 66 14.43 -18.00 0.88
N LEU A 67 15.23 -17.58 1.89
CA LEU A 67 14.78 -17.59 3.28
C LEU A 67 13.54 -16.71 3.56
N PRO A 68 13.36 -15.54 2.92
CA PRO A 68 12.13 -14.75 3.10
C PRO A 68 10.84 -15.50 2.77
N LEU A 69 10.84 -16.29 1.69
CA LEU A 69 9.67 -17.09 1.30
C LEU A 69 9.36 -18.18 2.32
N VAL A 70 10.39 -18.82 2.90
CA VAL A 70 10.21 -19.81 3.96
C VAL A 70 9.67 -19.15 5.23
N ALA A 71 10.24 -18.01 5.63
CA ALA A 71 9.76 -17.25 6.79
C ALA A 71 8.30 -16.83 6.62
N TYR A 72 7.93 -16.33 5.41
CA TYR A 72 6.55 -15.99 5.13
C TYR A 72 5.61 -17.20 5.16
N ALA A 73 6.03 -18.36 4.69
CA ALA A 73 5.23 -19.59 4.76
C ALA A 73 4.90 -19.99 6.20
N ILE A 74 5.77 -19.66 7.16
CA ILE A 74 5.58 -19.95 8.58
C ILE A 74 4.64 -18.94 9.25
N PHE A 75 4.84 -17.64 8.98
CA PHE A 75 4.22 -16.53 9.72
C PHE A 75 3.13 -15.77 8.95
N GLY A 76 3.07 -15.86 7.63
CA GLY A 76 2.10 -15.17 6.78
C GLY A 76 0.72 -15.83 6.76
N THR A 77 -0.33 -15.03 6.58
CA THR A 77 -1.72 -15.52 6.51
C THR A 77 -2.27 -15.60 5.09
N SER A 78 -1.69 -14.87 4.14
CA SER A 78 -2.14 -14.90 2.75
C SER A 78 -1.67 -16.16 2.04
N ARG A 79 -2.60 -16.88 1.44
CA ARG A 79 -2.32 -18.12 0.71
C ARG A 79 -1.74 -17.89 -0.69
N ALA A 80 -1.83 -16.69 -1.20
CA ALA A 80 -1.41 -16.37 -2.57
C ALA A 80 -0.26 -15.36 -2.65
N LEU A 81 0.02 -14.63 -1.57
CA LEU A 81 1.07 -13.62 -1.56
C LEU A 81 2.44 -14.25 -1.78
N ALA A 82 3.18 -13.77 -2.76
CA ALA A 82 4.55 -14.18 -3.04
C ALA A 82 5.50 -13.05 -2.62
N VAL A 83 6.23 -13.27 -1.53
CA VAL A 83 7.19 -12.30 -0.96
C VAL A 83 8.55 -12.42 -1.67
N GLY A 84 9.29 -11.32 -1.77
CA GLY A 84 10.63 -11.28 -2.33
C GLY A 84 10.96 -9.90 -2.89
N PRO A 85 12.04 -9.73 -3.66
CA PRO A 85 12.42 -8.47 -4.28
C PRO A 85 11.31 -7.90 -5.17
N VAL A 86 11.03 -6.60 -5.07
CA VAL A 86 10.10 -5.86 -5.94
C VAL A 86 10.75 -4.57 -6.42
N ALA A 87 10.31 -4.10 -7.59
CA ALA A 87 10.93 -2.96 -8.26
C ALA A 87 10.94 -1.68 -7.41
N VAL A 88 9.82 -1.35 -6.76
CA VAL A 88 9.68 -0.13 -5.94
C VAL A 88 10.63 -0.16 -4.75
N VAL A 89 10.64 -1.25 -3.97
CA VAL A 89 11.52 -1.40 -2.81
C VAL A 89 12.98 -1.46 -3.22
N SER A 90 13.29 -2.08 -4.37
CA SER A 90 14.66 -2.09 -4.92
C SER A 90 15.15 -0.68 -5.27
N LEU A 91 14.27 0.15 -5.88
CA LEU A 91 14.61 1.54 -6.17
C LEU A 91 14.77 2.37 -4.89
N MET A 92 13.90 2.17 -3.90
CA MET A 92 14.01 2.83 -2.59
C MET A 92 15.30 2.41 -1.86
N THR A 93 15.67 1.13 -1.96
CA THR A 93 16.95 0.64 -1.42
C THR A 93 18.13 1.33 -2.10
N ALA A 94 18.09 1.43 -3.44
CA ALA A 94 19.13 2.14 -4.19
C ALA A 94 19.26 3.61 -3.80
N ALA A 95 18.13 4.30 -3.59
CA ALA A 95 18.12 5.69 -3.17
C ALA A 95 18.69 5.86 -1.74
N ALA A 96 18.23 5.04 -0.79
CA ALA A 96 18.66 5.11 0.60
C ALA A 96 20.16 4.80 0.79
N VAL A 97 20.62 3.69 0.19
CA VAL A 97 22.00 3.24 0.34
C VAL A 97 22.98 4.02 -0.54
N GLY A 98 22.52 4.50 -1.70
CA GLY A 98 23.33 5.27 -2.64
C GLY A 98 23.84 6.60 -2.10
N ASN A 99 23.18 7.15 -1.07
CA ASN A 99 23.64 8.35 -0.36
C ASN A 99 24.76 8.07 0.64
N MET A 100 24.99 6.81 1.00
CA MET A 100 25.93 6.42 2.07
C MET A 100 27.20 5.76 1.51
N ALA A 101 27.08 4.98 0.45
CA ALA A 101 28.16 4.18 -0.08
C ALA A 101 28.11 4.07 -1.61
N LEU A 102 29.26 3.79 -2.22
CA LEU A 102 29.35 3.59 -3.66
C LEU A 102 28.82 2.20 -4.05
N GLN A 103 28.04 2.14 -5.12
CA GLN A 103 27.54 0.88 -5.67
C GLN A 103 28.68 -0.10 -5.97
N GLY A 104 28.46 -1.37 -5.65
CA GLY A 104 29.44 -2.43 -5.85
C GLY A 104 30.45 -2.62 -4.73
N THR A 105 30.41 -1.79 -3.68
CA THR A 105 31.26 -1.94 -2.49
C THR A 105 30.66 -2.87 -1.44
N ALA A 106 31.47 -3.39 -0.55
CA ALA A 106 30.99 -4.21 0.57
C ALA A 106 30.15 -3.40 1.54
N GLU A 107 30.49 -2.12 1.75
CA GLU A 107 29.73 -1.20 2.59
C GLU A 107 28.30 -0.99 2.03
N TYR A 108 28.16 -0.88 0.71
CA TYR A 108 26.85 -0.77 0.06
C TYR A 108 26.00 -2.01 0.32
N ALA A 109 26.56 -3.20 0.16
CA ALA A 109 25.86 -4.44 0.44
C ALA A 109 25.49 -4.58 1.92
N LEU A 110 26.40 -4.22 2.82
CA LEU A 110 26.15 -4.25 4.27
C LEU A 110 25.03 -3.27 4.67
N ALA A 111 25.02 -2.06 4.10
CA ALA A 111 23.95 -1.09 4.34
C ALA A 111 22.58 -1.61 3.86
N ALA A 112 22.51 -2.28 2.70
CA ALA A 112 21.29 -2.90 2.19
C ALA A 112 20.79 -4.05 3.10
N VAL A 113 21.70 -4.90 3.61
CA VAL A 113 21.40 -5.94 4.59
C VAL A 113 20.87 -5.33 5.89
N THR A 114 21.54 -4.28 6.37
CA THR A 114 21.11 -3.55 7.58
C THR A 114 19.73 -2.92 7.39
N LEU A 115 19.46 -2.32 6.23
CA LEU A 115 18.17 -1.75 5.88
C LEU A 115 17.05 -2.83 5.90
N ALA A 116 17.33 -4.04 5.39
CA ALA A 116 16.39 -5.15 5.47
C ALA A 116 16.10 -5.57 6.92
N PHE A 117 17.14 -5.65 7.74
CA PHE A 117 17.00 -5.98 9.16
C PHE A 117 16.15 -4.93 9.90
N MET A 118 16.48 -3.65 9.71
CA MET A 118 15.73 -2.54 10.32
C MET A 118 14.27 -2.54 9.89
N SER A 119 13.99 -2.71 8.58
CA SER A 119 12.62 -2.85 8.08
C SER A 119 11.91 -4.05 8.71
N GLY A 120 12.60 -5.18 8.85
CA GLY A 120 12.05 -6.36 9.51
C GLY A 120 11.69 -6.12 10.97
N VAL A 121 12.55 -5.45 11.73
CA VAL A 121 12.30 -5.09 13.14
C VAL A 121 11.13 -4.12 13.25
N ILE A 122 11.08 -3.07 12.40
CA ILE A 122 9.98 -2.10 12.39
C ILE A 122 8.64 -2.82 12.13
N LEU A 123 8.58 -3.68 11.13
CA LEU A 123 7.36 -4.44 10.81
C LEU A 123 6.94 -5.37 11.95
N LEU A 124 7.89 -6.05 12.62
CA LEU A 124 7.58 -6.89 13.78
C LEU A 124 7.04 -6.05 14.94
N VAL A 125 7.67 -4.92 15.24
CA VAL A 125 7.20 -3.98 16.27
C VAL A 125 5.79 -3.52 15.95
N MET A 126 5.53 -3.08 14.71
CA MET A 126 4.18 -2.71 14.25
C MET A 126 3.18 -3.86 14.41
N GLY A 127 3.58 -5.10 14.11
CA GLY A 127 2.73 -6.29 14.27
C GLY A 127 2.39 -6.59 15.73
N VAL A 128 3.38 -6.50 16.64
CA VAL A 128 3.20 -6.69 18.09
C VAL A 128 2.25 -5.63 18.66
N PHE A 129 2.40 -4.37 18.25
CA PHE A 129 1.51 -3.28 18.66
C PHE A 129 0.18 -3.25 17.88
N ARG A 130 -0.07 -4.22 17.00
CA ARG A 130 -1.31 -4.33 16.21
C ARG A 130 -1.60 -3.10 15.35
N LEU A 131 -0.58 -2.56 14.74
CA LEU A 131 -0.68 -1.38 13.87
C LEU A 131 -1.12 -1.72 12.43
N GLY A 132 -1.68 -2.90 12.20
CA GLY A 132 -2.20 -3.31 10.88
C GLY A 132 -3.28 -2.38 10.31
N PHE A 133 -3.97 -1.63 11.18
CA PHE A 133 -4.93 -0.61 10.77
C PHE A 133 -4.30 0.55 9.98
N LEU A 134 -2.98 0.78 10.12
CA LEU A 134 -2.27 1.84 9.37
C LEU A 134 -2.39 1.66 7.85
N ALA A 135 -2.59 0.43 7.36
CA ALA A 135 -2.86 0.20 5.95
C ALA A 135 -4.10 0.98 5.43
N ASN A 136 -5.04 1.32 6.32
CA ASN A 136 -6.25 2.04 5.95
C ASN A 136 -6.06 3.57 5.85
N PHE A 137 -4.96 4.11 6.37
CA PHE A 137 -4.68 5.56 6.36
C PHE A 137 -3.96 6.04 5.09
N LEU A 138 -3.44 5.11 4.30
CA LEU A 138 -2.87 5.46 3.01
C LEU A 138 -3.95 5.42 1.93
N SER A 139 -4.23 6.58 1.38
CA SER A 139 -5.22 6.72 0.31
C SER A 139 -4.83 5.88 -0.92
N HIS A 140 -5.71 4.99 -1.35
CA HIS A 140 -5.47 4.15 -2.54
C HIS A 140 -5.09 4.97 -3.79
N PRO A 141 -5.73 6.12 -4.09
CA PRO A 141 -5.31 6.97 -5.20
C PRO A 141 -3.87 7.47 -5.09
N VAL A 142 -3.42 7.87 -3.89
CA VAL A 142 -2.05 8.35 -3.65
C VAL A 142 -1.03 7.23 -3.87
N ILE A 143 -1.32 6.03 -3.37
CA ILE A 143 -0.48 4.84 -3.60
C ILE A 143 -0.38 4.52 -5.10
N ALA A 144 -1.52 4.53 -5.81
CA ALA A 144 -1.55 4.27 -7.25
C ALA A 144 -0.75 5.33 -8.04
N GLY A 145 -0.85 6.61 -7.64
CA GLY A 145 -0.04 7.69 -8.20
C GLY A 145 1.46 7.50 -7.97
N PHE A 146 1.83 7.13 -6.75
CA PHE A 146 3.22 6.82 -6.38
C PHE A 146 3.78 5.64 -7.20
N ILE A 147 3.03 4.53 -7.30
CA ILE A 147 3.44 3.36 -8.09
C ILE A 147 3.59 3.73 -9.57
N THR A 148 2.68 4.55 -10.12
CA THR A 148 2.75 5.06 -11.49
C THR A 148 4.02 5.87 -11.73
N ALA A 149 4.32 6.84 -10.88
CA ALA A 149 5.51 7.67 -11.00
C ALA A 149 6.81 6.86 -10.81
N SER A 150 6.84 5.97 -9.83
CA SER A 150 7.96 5.06 -9.60
C SER A 150 8.18 4.14 -10.81
N GLY A 151 7.11 3.64 -11.43
CA GLY A 151 7.19 2.85 -12.66
C GLY A 151 7.86 3.61 -13.81
N VAL A 152 7.52 4.87 -13.99
CA VAL A 152 8.17 5.74 -15.00
C VAL A 152 9.65 5.96 -14.67
N LEU A 153 9.99 6.27 -13.41
CA LEU A 153 11.39 6.43 -12.98
C LEU A 153 12.21 5.15 -13.19
N ILE A 154 11.66 4.01 -12.79
CA ILE A 154 12.32 2.71 -12.96
C ILE A 154 12.55 2.42 -14.45
N ALA A 155 11.51 2.56 -15.29
CA ALA A 155 11.64 2.34 -16.71
C ALA A 155 12.72 3.24 -17.33
N THR A 156 12.72 4.53 -16.98
CA THR A 156 13.73 5.49 -17.45
C THR A 156 15.13 5.13 -16.97
N SER A 157 15.31 4.72 -15.72
CA SER A 157 16.60 4.32 -15.16
C SER A 157 17.20 3.09 -15.86
N GLN A 158 16.34 2.22 -16.41
CA GLN A 158 16.78 1.02 -17.13
C GLN A 158 17.23 1.29 -18.58
N LEU A 159 16.87 2.45 -19.14
CA LEU A 159 17.26 2.81 -20.51
C LEU A 159 18.78 2.83 -20.68
N LYS A 160 19.55 3.18 -19.64
CA LYS A 160 21.02 3.10 -19.68
C LYS A 160 21.55 1.72 -20.07
N HIS A 161 20.90 0.66 -19.59
CA HIS A 161 21.27 -0.71 -19.90
C HIS A 161 20.79 -1.13 -21.31
N ILE A 162 19.67 -0.57 -21.79
CA ILE A 162 19.18 -0.79 -23.15
C ILE A 162 20.12 -0.13 -24.16
N PHE A 163 20.58 1.10 -23.90
CA PHE A 163 21.53 1.81 -24.74
C PHE A 163 23.00 1.35 -24.54
N GLY A 164 23.28 0.61 -23.46
CA GLY A 164 24.66 0.19 -23.13
C GLY A 164 25.56 1.32 -22.62
N ILE A 165 24.97 2.43 -22.16
CA ILE A 165 25.67 3.66 -21.71
C ILE A 165 25.75 3.74 -20.19
N GLU A 166 26.53 4.70 -19.69
CA GLU A 166 26.52 5.08 -18.28
C GLU A 166 25.56 6.27 -18.10
N ALA A 167 24.60 6.15 -17.19
CA ALA A 167 23.73 7.25 -16.80
C ALA A 167 23.38 7.14 -15.33
N GLN A 168 23.35 8.28 -14.65
CA GLN A 168 23.08 8.39 -13.22
C GLN A 168 22.07 9.49 -12.97
N GLY A 169 21.27 9.36 -11.89
CA GLY A 169 20.30 10.36 -11.46
C GLY A 169 19.30 9.76 -10.48
N HIS A 170 18.82 10.59 -9.55
CA HIS A 170 17.85 10.23 -8.52
C HIS A 170 16.41 10.64 -8.89
N ASN A 171 16.25 11.44 -9.93
CA ASN A 171 14.96 11.92 -10.43
C ASN A 171 14.90 11.89 -11.96
N LEU A 172 13.70 12.10 -12.51
CA LEU A 172 13.45 12.00 -13.94
C LEU A 172 14.31 12.98 -14.77
N ILE A 173 14.46 14.21 -14.29
CA ILE A 173 15.19 15.27 -14.99
C ILE A 173 16.67 14.90 -15.08
N GLN A 174 17.27 14.49 -13.96
CA GLN A 174 18.67 14.07 -13.90
C GLN A 174 18.93 12.84 -14.78
N LEU A 175 18.05 11.82 -14.70
CA LEU A 175 18.14 10.61 -15.51
C LEU A 175 18.09 10.94 -17.01
N LEU A 176 17.12 11.74 -17.45
CA LEU A 176 16.98 12.12 -18.85
C LEU A 176 18.15 12.98 -19.33
N SER A 177 18.59 13.95 -18.53
CA SER A 177 19.76 14.78 -18.86
C SER A 177 21.03 13.93 -19.00
N SER A 178 21.26 13.01 -18.06
CA SER A 178 22.40 12.10 -18.11
C SER A 178 22.34 11.15 -19.31
N LEU A 179 21.15 10.59 -19.62
CA LEU A 179 20.96 9.73 -20.78
C LEU A 179 21.26 10.49 -22.08
N VAL A 180 20.72 11.70 -22.25
CA VAL A 180 20.93 12.52 -23.45
C VAL A 180 22.40 12.88 -23.61
N GLY A 181 23.10 13.22 -22.52
CA GLY A 181 24.52 13.56 -22.54
C GLY A 181 25.44 12.39 -22.98
N HIS A 182 25.00 11.15 -22.84
CA HIS A 182 25.80 9.95 -23.18
C HIS A 182 25.25 9.20 -24.40
N LEU A 183 24.22 9.69 -25.10
CA LEU A 183 23.64 9.00 -26.27
C LEU A 183 24.67 8.69 -27.38
N ALA A 184 25.68 9.55 -27.57
CA ALA A 184 26.74 9.34 -28.56
C ALA A 184 27.60 8.09 -28.27
N GLN A 185 27.58 7.58 -27.03
CA GLN A 185 28.31 6.40 -26.59
C GLN A 185 27.48 5.10 -26.70
N THR A 186 26.31 5.15 -27.34
CA THR A 186 25.40 4.01 -27.45
C THR A 186 26.06 2.84 -28.14
N ASN A 187 26.04 1.67 -27.50
CA ASN A 187 26.44 0.42 -28.11
C ASN A 187 25.29 -0.14 -28.93
N ILE A 188 25.43 -0.15 -30.26
CA ILE A 188 24.36 -0.55 -31.19
C ILE A 188 23.93 -2.01 -30.96
N ILE A 189 24.89 -2.92 -30.68
CA ILE A 189 24.57 -4.33 -30.45
C ILE A 189 23.73 -4.49 -29.19
N THR A 190 24.11 -3.81 -28.11
CA THR A 190 23.34 -3.78 -26.86
C THR A 190 21.93 -3.22 -27.09
N LEU A 191 21.83 -2.12 -27.87
CA LEU A 191 20.54 -1.52 -28.22
C LEU A 191 19.65 -2.51 -28.99
N VAL A 192 20.19 -3.21 -29.99
CA VAL A 192 19.41 -4.21 -30.74
C VAL A 192 18.91 -5.33 -29.82
N ILE A 193 19.77 -5.89 -28.96
CA ILE A 193 19.41 -6.92 -28.01
C ILE A 193 18.31 -6.40 -27.07
N GLY A 194 18.50 -5.21 -26.51
CA GLY A 194 17.56 -4.60 -25.56
C GLY A 194 16.19 -4.33 -26.19
N VAL A 195 16.16 -3.66 -27.34
CA VAL A 195 14.90 -3.35 -28.05
C VAL A 195 14.20 -4.63 -28.53
N ALA A 196 14.93 -5.57 -29.14
CA ALA A 196 14.34 -6.85 -29.56
C ALA A 196 13.72 -7.60 -28.38
N THR A 197 14.39 -7.60 -27.22
CA THR A 197 13.87 -8.22 -25.99
C THR A 197 12.64 -7.50 -25.48
N VAL A 198 12.61 -6.17 -25.46
CA VAL A 198 11.42 -5.39 -25.04
C VAL A 198 10.24 -5.71 -25.94
N VAL A 199 10.42 -5.66 -27.26
CA VAL A 199 9.38 -5.96 -28.25
C VAL A 199 8.87 -7.40 -28.09
N PHE A 200 9.80 -8.36 -27.96
CA PHE A 200 9.45 -9.77 -27.74
C PHE A 200 8.63 -9.96 -26.47
N LEU A 201 9.02 -9.36 -25.35
CA LEU A 201 8.31 -9.50 -24.07
C LEU A 201 6.92 -8.84 -24.09
N PHE A 202 6.76 -7.69 -24.77
CA PHE A 202 5.44 -7.10 -24.98
C PHE A 202 4.56 -8.00 -25.87
N TRP A 203 5.12 -8.61 -26.92
CA TRP A 203 4.40 -9.55 -27.74
C TRP A 203 4.00 -10.82 -26.96
N VAL A 204 4.94 -11.40 -26.21
CA VAL A 204 4.68 -12.58 -25.36
C VAL A 204 3.49 -12.32 -24.42
N ARG A 205 3.44 -11.13 -23.85
CA ARG A 205 2.39 -10.79 -22.89
C ARG A 205 0.98 -10.79 -23.47
N LYS A 206 0.82 -10.40 -24.74
CA LYS A 206 -0.49 -10.25 -25.40
C LYS A 206 -0.75 -11.29 -26.50
N GLY A 207 0.28 -11.72 -27.20
CA GLY A 207 0.18 -12.50 -28.44
C GLY A 207 0.57 -13.97 -28.30
N LEU A 208 1.48 -14.34 -27.40
CA LEU A 208 2.00 -15.71 -27.36
C LEU A 208 0.91 -16.73 -26.98
N LYS A 209 0.12 -16.45 -25.93
CA LYS A 209 -0.96 -17.37 -25.53
C LYS A 209 -2.01 -17.59 -26.62
N PRO A 210 -2.57 -16.56 -27.28
CA PRO A 210 -3.44 -16.76 -28.44
C PRO A 210 -2.78 -17.54 -29.59
N ALA A 211 -1.51 -17.24 -29.89
CA ALA A 211 -0.77 -17.93 -30.93
C ALA A 211 -0.61 -19.43 -30.63
N LEU A 212 -0.25 -19.81 -29.42
CA LEU A 212 -0.15 -21.20 -28.99
C LEU A 212 -1.49 -21.93 -29.00
N LEU A 213 -2.56 -21.26 -28.62
CA LEU A 213 -3.92 -21.82 -28.71
C LEU A 213 -4.32 -22.08 -30.16
N ALA A 214 -3.93 -21.21 -31.10
CA ALA A 214 -4.20 -21.37 -32.53
C ALA A 214 -3.47 -22.60 -33.13
N THR A 215 -2.36 -23.05 -32.53
CA THR A 215 -1.66 -24.29 -32.93
C THR A 215 -2.30 -25.55 -32.33
N GLY A 216 -3.42 -25.46 -31.62
CA GLY A 216 -4.10 -26.59 -31.00
C GLY A 216 -3.52 -27.02 -29.64
N MET A 217 -2.63 -26.20 -29.03
CA MET A 217 -2.04 -26.49 -27.71
C MET A 217 -3.08 -26.41 -26.60
N ALA A 218 -2.97 -27.31 -25.61
CA ALA A 218 -3.84 -27.29 -24.44
C ALA A 218 -3.77 -25.94 -23.71
N PRO A 219 -4.90 -25.33 -23.29
CA PRO A 219 -4.94 -23.98 -22.71
C PRO A 219 -4.04 -23.80 -21.49
N ARG A 220 -3.91 -24.83 -20.66
CA ARG A 220 -3.04 -24.81 -19.47
C ARG A 220 -1.56 -24.75 -19.85
N LEU A 221 -1.14 -25.50 -20.89
CA LEU A 221 0.24 -25.51 -21.37
C LEU A 221 0.60 -24.18 -22.04
N ALA A 222 -0.32 -23.65 -22.87
CA ALA A 222 -0.15 -22.34 -23.48
C ALA A 222 -0.01 -21.20 -22.46
N ASP A 223 -0.74 -21.27 -21.35
CA ASP A 223 -0.63 -20.31 -20.25
C ASP A 223 0.72 -20.40 -19.53
N ILE A 224 1.20 -21.62 -19.25
CA ILE A 224 2.52 -21.84 -18.61
C ILE A 224 3.63 -21.31 -19.50
N LEU A 225 3.63 -21.65 -20.81
CA LEU A 225 4.63 -21.19 -21.75
C LEU A 225 4.63 -19.67 -21.93
N ALA A 226 3.44 -19.04 -21.95
CA ALA A 226 3.35 -17.59 -22.03
C ALA A 226 3.94 -16.93 -20.76
N LYS A 227 3.71 -17.49 -19.57
CA LYS A 227 4.32 -17.01 -18.32
C LYS A 227 5.83 -17.25 -18.25
N ALA A 228 6.34 -18.28 -18.92
CA ALA A 228 7.76 -18.58 -19.04
C ALA A 228 8.49 -17.73 -20.11
N GLY A 229 7.78 -16.88 -20.85
CA GLY A 229 8.35 -16.05 -21.92
C GLY A 229 9.60 -15.24 -21.54
N PRO A 230 9.65 -14.60 -20.35
CA PRO A 230 10.88 -13.91 -19.91
C PRO A 230 12.10 -14.83 -19.81
N VAL A 231 11.92 -16.09 -19.42
CA VAL A 231 13.01 -17.07 -19.40
C VAL A 231 13.45 -17.42 -20.82
N GLY A 232 12.51 -17.55 -21.75
CA GLY A 232 12.85 -17.72 -23.18
C GLY A 232 13.74 -16.57 -23.70
N ALA A 233 13.40 -15.33 -23.36
CA ALA A 233 14.24 -14.17 -23.71
C ALA A 233 15.65 -14.29 -23.10
N VAL A 234 15.74 -14.65 -21.81
CA VAL A 234 17.03 -14.85 -21.12
C VAL A 234 17.86 -15.93 -21.81
N VAL A 235 17.27 -17.09 -22.09
CA VAL A 235 18.00 -18.21 -22.75
C VAL A 235 18.49 -17.80 -24.13
N VAL A 236 17.62 -17.23 -24.96
CA VAL A 236 17.99 -16.85 -26.34
C VAL A 236 19.09 -15.78 -26.36
N THR A 237 18.96 -14.74 -25.53
CA THR A 237 19.93 -13.65 -25.51
C THR A 237 21.27 -14.08 -24.89
N THR A 238 21.26 -14.93 -23.85
CA THR A 238 22.46 -15.49 -23.24
C THR A 238 23.22 -16.38 -24.25
N LEU A 239 22.48 -17.25 -24.96
CA LEU A 239 23.08 -18.08 -26.03
C LEU A 239 23.64 -17.22 -27.18
N ALA A 240 22.92 -16.16 -27.56
CA ALA A 240 23.43 -15.26 -28.62
C ALA A 240 24.73 -14.56 -28.21
N VAL A 241 24.79 -14.05 -26.96
CA VAL A 241 26.03 -13.42 -26.45
C VAL A 241 27.17 -14.42 -26.40
N TRP A 242 26.95 -15.63 -25.92
CA TRP A 242 27.96 -16.68 -25.85
C TRP A 242 28.42 -17.16 -27.21
N LEU A 243 27.51 -17.45 -28.15
CA LEU A 243 27.85 -17.98 -29.48
C LEU A 243 28.58 -16.97 -30.36
N PHE A 244 28.25 -15.69 -30.24
CA PHE A 244 28.82 -14.64 -31.09
C PHE A 244 29.86 -13.79 -30.35
N ASN A 245 30.27 -14.15 -29.12
CA ASN A 245 31.24 -13.42 -28.28
C ASN A 245 30.91 -11.91 -28.21
N LEU A 246 29.63 -11.57 -28.01
CA LEU A 246 29.18 -10.17 -28.05
C LEU A 246 29.62 -9.36 -26.82
N ASP A 247 30.09 -10.00 -25.77
CA ASP A 247 30.72 -9.37 -24.61
C ASP A 247 32.06 -8.68 -25.01
N GLU A 248 32.85 -9.28 -25.91
CA GLU A 248 34.03 -8.64 -26.49
C GLU A 248 33.66 -7.43 -27.37
N ALA A 249 32.46 -7.42 -27.96
CA ALA A 249 31.90 -6.30 -28.70
C ALA A 249 31.27 -5.19 -27.80
N GLY A 250 31.48 -5.26 -26.49
CA GLY A 250 31.08 -4.26 -25.52
C GLY A 250 29.69 -4.43 -24.94
N VAL A 251 29.02 -5.58 -25.15
CA VAL A 251 27.75 -5.89 -24.48
C VAL A 251 28.00 -6.18 -23.00
N LYS A 252 27.44 -5.36 -22.12
CA LYS A 252 27.57 -5.55 -20.66
C LYS A 252 26.81 -6.79 -20.21
N ILE A 253 27.52 -7.77 -19.67
CA ILE A 253 26.98 -9.01 -19.11
C ILE A 253 26.89 -8.95 -17.58
N VAL A 254 26.15 -9.90 -16.99
CA VAL A 254 26.07 -10.07 -15.53
C VAL A 254 27.40 -10.50 -14.95
N GLY A 255 28.13 -11.36 -15.66
CA GLY A 255 29.47 -11.87 -15.26
C GLY A 255 29.37 -13.02 -14.26
N ALA A 256 30.43 -13.24 -13.51
CA ALA A 256 30.51 -14.33 -12.54
C ALA A 256 29.49 -14.12 -11.39
N VAL A 257 28.52 -15.00 -11.33
CA VAL A 257 27.58 -15.09 -10.20
C VAL A 257 28.06 -16.24 -9.31
N PRO A 258 28.48 -15.98 -8.07
CA PRO A 258 28.89 -17.04 -7.17
C PRO A 258 27.83 -18.12 -7.04
N SER A 259 28.20 -19.37 -7.30
CA SER A 259 27.33 -20.51 -7.06
C SER A 259 27.33 -20.82 -5.56
N GLY A 260 26.15 -21.05 -4.99
CA GLY A 260 26.04 -21.41 -3.59
C GLY A 260 24.72 -21.00 -2.95
N LEU A 261 24.51 -21.52 -1.76
CA LEU A 261 23.42 -21.08 -0.90
C LEU A 261 23.76 -19.72 -0.27
N PRO A 262 22.75 -18.96 0.15
CA PRO A 262 22.96 -17.69 0.83
C PRO A 262 23.91 -17.85 2.03
N PRO A 263 24.94 -17.00 2.14
CA PRO A 263 25.79 -16.97 3.33
C PRO A 263 24.99 -16.43 4.52
N LEU A 264 25.34 -16.86 5.71
CA LEU A 264 24.83 -16.18 6.92
C LEU A 264 25.53 -14.82 7.03
N THR A 265 24.72 -13.76 7.03
CA THR A 265 25.20 -12.39 7.17
C THR A 265 24.69 -11.77 8.46
N VAL A 266 25.49 -10.87 9.00
CA VAL A 266 25.14 -10.11 10.19
C VAL A 266 24.95 -8.64 9.80
N PRO A 267 23.78 -8.02 10.09
CA PRO A 267 23.59 -6.59 9.84
C PRO A 267 24.53 -5.76 10.71
N SER A 268 24.84 -4.55 10.29
CA SER A 268 25.56 -3.62 11.14
C SER A 268 24.67 -3.12 12.28
N PHE A 269 25.25 -3.01 13.47
CA PHE A 269 24.62 -2.40 14.64
C PHE A 269 25.23 -1.02 14.97
N ASP A 270 25.93 -0.42 14.01
CA ASP A 270 26.48 0.93 14.15
C ASP A 270 25.34 1.95 14.22
N PRO A 271 25.25 2.76 15.30
CA PRO A 271 24.22 3.77 15.48
C PRO A 271 24.18 4.83 14.36
N ASP A 272 25.33 5.16 13.76
CA ASP A 272 25.41 6.16 12.69
C ASP A 272 24.75 5.61 11.40
N ILE A 273 24.99 4.36 11.06
CA ILE A 273 24.31 3.70 9.95
C ILE A 273 22.80 3.59 10.21
N TRP A 274 22.40 3.23 11.43
CA TRP A 274 21.00 3.14 11.80
C TRP A 274 20.27 4.48 11.70
N SER A 275 20.89 5.55 12.20
CA SER A 275 20.30 6.89 12.13
C SER A 275 20.06 7.37 10.70
N GLN A 276 21.01 7.10 9.80
CA GLN A 276 20.89 7.47 8.39
C GLN A 276 19.86 6.64 7.63
N LEU A 277 19.71 5.36 7.94
CA LEU A 277 18.79 4.46 7.28
C LEU A 277 17.37 4.46 7.88
N PHE A 278 17.15 5.03 9.08
CA PHE A 278 15.91 4.88 9.82
C PHE A 278 14.67 5.35 9.04
N VAL A 279 14.73 6.52 8.43
CA VAL A 279 13.61 7.08 7.67
C VAL A 279 13.30 6.21 6.45
N ALA A 280 14.33 5.79 5.71
CA ALA A 280 14.16 4.90 4.57
C ALA A 280 13.60 3.53 4.99
N ALA A 281 14.09 2.96 6.10
CA ALA A 281 13.58 1.71 6.65
C ALA A 281 12.10 1.81 7.03
N LEU A 282 11.70 2.92 7.67
CA LEU A 282 10.31 3.17 8.04
C LEU A 282 9.42 3.29 6.79
N LEU A 283 9.84 4.07 5.79
CA LEU A 283 9.09 4.24 4.54
C LEU A 283 8.94 2.92 3.77
N ILE A 284 10.04 2.15 3.63
CA ILE A 284 10.02 0.84 3.00
C ILE A 284 9.07 -0.10 3.73
N SER A 285 9.10 -0.11 5.07
CA SER A 285 8.24 -0.93 5.91
C SER A 285 6.75 -0.61 5.69
N VAL A 286 6.40 0.67 5.76
CA VAL A 286 5.00 1.11 5.63
C VAL A 286 4.48 0.86 4.21
N ILE A 287 5.24 1.23 3.19
CA ILE A 287 4.83 1.08 1.79
C ILE A 287 4.76 -0.39 1.41
N GLY A 288 5.80 -1.16 1.73
CA GLY A 288 5.83 -2.58 1.47
C GLY A 288 4.70 -3.33 2.17
N PHE A 289 4.36 -2.95 3.38
CA PHE A 289 3.22 -3.50 4.12
C PHE A 289 1.89 -3.18 3.41
N VAL A 290 1.66 -1.90 3.07
CA VAL A 290 0.40 -1.48 2.44
C VAL A 290 0.22 -2.12 1.06
N GLU A 291 1.29 -2.17 0.25
CA GLU A 291 1.29 -2.87 -1.04
C GLU A 291 0.96 -4.35 -0.85
N SER A 292 1.64 -5.03 0.06
CA SER A 292 1.44 -6.46 0.35
C SER A 292 0.02 -6.76 0.81
N VAL A 293 -0.51 -5.99 1.77
CA VAL A 293 -1.87 -6.18 2.31
C VAL A 293 -2.92 -5.92 1.25
N SER A 294 -2.76 -4.87 0.43
CA SER A 294 -3.68 -4.56 -0.67
C SER A 294 -3.76 -5.71 -1.67
N VAL A 295 -2.62 -6.26 -2.08
CA VAL A 295 -2.54 -7.42 -2.97
C VAL A 295 -3.16 -8.66 -2.31
N ALA A 296 -2.79 -8.94 -1.07
CA ALA A 296 -3.27 -10.09 -0.32
C ALA A 296 -4.79 -10.05 -0.13
N GLN A 297 -5.36 -8.89 0.22
CA GLN A 297 -6.82 -8.69 0.35
C GLN A 297 -7.54 -8.90 -0.98
N THR A 298 -7.01 -8.31 -2.07
CA THR A 298 -7.60 -8.44 -3.40
C THR A 298 -7.67 -9.91 -3.85
N LEU A 299 -6.61 -10.67 -3.64
CA LEU A 299 -6.55 -12.08 -4.03
C LEU A 299 -7.37 -12.96 -3.07
N ALA A 300 -7.34 -12.68 -1.76
CA ALA A 300 -8.14 -13.39 -0.77
C ALA A 300 -9.65 -13.23 -1.02
N ALA A 301 -10.09 -12.02 -1.40
CA ALA A 301 -11.49 -11.75 -1.73
C ALA A 301 -12.00 -12.64 -2.89
N LYS A 302 -11.18 -12.90 -3.93
CA LYS A 302 -11.52 -13.78 -5.04
C LYS A 302 -11.76 -15.24 -4.62
N LYS A 303 -11.09 -15.70 -3.56
CA LYS A 303 -11.25 -17.06 -2.98
C LYS A 303 -12.10 -17.06 -1.71
N ARG A 304 -12.76 -15.95 -1.35
CA ARG A 304 -13.54 -15.78 -0.10
C ARG A 304 -12.73 -16.11 1.16
N GLN A 305 -11.45 -15.79 1.14
CA GLN A 305 -10.54 -15.96 2.26
C GLN A 305 -10.36 -14.63 3.00
N ARG A 306 -9.86 -14.70 4.23
CA ARG A 306 -9.52 -13.52 5.03
C ARG A 306 -8.03 -13.53 5.34
N ILE A 307 -7.42 -12.37 5.34
CA ILE A 307 -6.08 -12.13 5.85
C ILE A 307 -6.18 -11.36 7.17
N VAL A 308 -5.16 -11.45 7.99
CA VAL A 308 -5.06 -10.73 9.26
C VAL A 308 -3.93 -9.72 9.12
N PRO A 309 -4.21 -8.41 8.93
CA PRO A 309 -3.18 -7.41 8.67
C PRO A 309 -2.08 -7.34 9.73
N ASP A 310 -2.43 -7.48 11.02
CA ASP A 310 -1.42 -7.52 12.10
C ASP A 310 -0.46 -8.71 11.95
N GLN A 311 -0.97 -9.87 11.53
CA GLN A 311 -0.14 -11.05 11.30
C GLN A 311 0.65 -10.96 9.99
N GLU A 312 0.16 -10.23 8.99
CA GLU A 312 0.92 -9.90 7.77
C GLU A 312 2.15 -9.04 8.10
N LEU A 313 2.02 -8.09 9.04
CA LEU A 313 3.18 -7.33 9.56
C LEU A 313 4.25 -8.27 10.15
N VAL A 314 3.82 -9.27 10.94
CA VAL A 314 4.74 -10.27 11.49
C VAL A 314 5.36 -11.12 10.40
N GLY A 315 4.58 -11.58 9.43
CA GLY A 315 5.06 -12.39 8.30
C GLY A 315 6.08 -11.65 7.43
N LEU A 316 5.80 -10.40 7.08
CA LEU A 316 6.71 -9.54 6.31
C LEU A 316 7.94 -9.15 7.13
N GLY A 317 7.76 -8.88 8.42
CA GLY A 317 8.87 -8.60 9.34
C GLY A 317 9.84 -9.77 9.45
N ALA A 318 9.32 -10.98 9.68
CA ALA A 318 10.12 -12.20 9.68
C ALA A 318 10.82 -12.44 8.34
N SER A 319 10.15 -12.15 7.21
CA SER A 319 10.74 -12.26 5.87
C SER A 319 11.90 -11.28 5.67
N ASN A 320 11.78 -10.04 6.13
CA ASN A 320 12.85 -9.05 6.01
C ASN A 320 14.06 -9.37 6.91
N ILE A 321 13.83 -9.88 8.13
CA ILE A 321 14.91 -10.39 8.98
C ILE A 321 15.58 -11.59 8.30
N ALA A 322 14.82 -12.53 7.75
CA ALA A 322 15.36 -13.66 7.01
C ALA A 322 16.17 -13.22 5.79
N ALA A 323 15.72 -12.17 5.06
CA ALA A 323 16.47 -11.56 3.97
C ALA A 323 17.82 -11.02 4.46
N ALA A 324 17.82 -10.27 5.55
CA ALA A 324 19.05 -9.72 6.14
C ALA A 324 20.04 -10.83 6.54
N LEU A 325 19.55 -11.88 7.21
CA LEU A 325 20.39 -13.00 7.65
C LEU A 325 20.91 -13.86 6.51
N SER A 326 20.29 -13.78 5.34
CA SER A 326 20.71 -14.52 4.14
C SER A 326 21.41 -13.67 3.08
N GLY A 327 21.96 -12.50 3.46
CA GLY A 327 22.68 -11.63 2.52
C GLY A 327 21.78 -11.04 1.43
N GLY A 328 20.48 -10.92 1.71
CA GLY A 328 19.52 -10.24 0.86
C GLY A 328 19.38 -8.76 1.20
N TYR A 329 18.34 -8.15 0.69
CA TYR A 329 17.96 -6.75 0.92
C TYR A 329 16.44 -6.67 1.16
N PRO A 330 15.83 -5.50 1.44
CA PRO A 330 14.41 -5.42 1.79
C PRO A 330 13.50 -6.08 0.76
N VAL A 331 12.53 -6.83 1.26
CA VAL A 331 11.57 -7.60 0.46
C VAL A 331 10.13 -7.29 0.87
N THR A 332 9.20 -7.48 -0.08
CA THR A 332 7.77 -7.32 0.17
C THR A 332 6.94 -8.21 -0.76
N GLY A 333 5.62 -8.23 -0.58
CA GLY A 333 4.71 -8.96 -1.45
C GLY A 333 4.58 -8.29 -2.81
N GLY A 334 5.00 -8.96 -3.89
CA GLY A 334 4.91 -8.44 -5.24
C GLY A 334 3.55 -8.73 -5.90
N PHE A 335 2.89 -7.69 -6.47
CA PHE A 335 1.60 -7.86 -7.15
C PHE A 335 1.67 -8.89 -8.28
N ALA A 336 2.56 -8.69 -9.25
CA ALA A 336 2.64 -9.55 -10.45
C ALA A 336 2.90 -11.03 -10.10
N ARG A 337 3.79 -11.29 -9.15
CA ARG A 337 4.10 -12.65 -8.70
C ARG A 337 2.95 -13.29 -7.95
N SER A 338 2.30 -12.53 -7.08
CA SER A 338 1.18 -13.04 -6.29
C SER A 338 0.00 -13.39 -7.18
N VAL A 339 -0.28 -12.59 -8.22
CA VAL A 339 -1.29 -12.93 -9.23
C VAL A 339 -0.92 -14.22 -9.97
N VAL A 340 0.35 -14.37 -10.38
CA VAL A 340 0.80 -15.60 -11.06
C VAL A 340 0.69 -16.81 -10.14
N ASN A 341 1.08 -16.68 -8.87
CA ASN A 341 0.96 -17.72 -7.87
C ASN A 341 -0.52 -18.14 -7.65
N PHE A 342 -1.40 -17.16 -7.56
CA PHE A 342 -2.84 -17.35 -7.46
C PHE A 342 -3.43 -18.05 -8.69
N ASP A 343 -3.12 -17.55 -9.90
CA ASP A 343 -3.62 -18.09 -11.17
C ASP A 343 -3.04 -19.48 -11.48
N ALA A 344 -1.84 -19.78 -10.98
CA ALA A 344 -1.23 -21.11 -11.06
C ALA A 344 -1.89 -22.13 -10.12
N GLY A 345 -2.75 -21.65 -9.22
CA GLY A 345 -3.55 -22.51 -8.35
C GLY A 345 -3.00 -22.71 -6.95
N ALA A 346 -2.07 -21.87 -6.47
CA ALA A 346 -1.58 -21.93 -5.10
C ALA A 346 -2.71 -21.93 -4.08
N GLU A 347 -2.67 -22.89 -3.16
CA GLU A 347 -3.69 -23.06 -2.12
C GLU A 347 -3.20 -22.70 -0.73
N THR A 348 -1.88 -22.77 -0.51
CA THR A 348 -1.27 -22.46 0.79
C THR A 348 0.03 -21.69 0.63
N PRO A 349 0.54 -21.05 1.71
CA PRO A 349 1.86 -20.41 1.69
C PRO A 349 3.03 -21.39 1.44
N ALA A 350 2.81 -22.72 1.51
CA ALA A 350 3.79 -23.73 1.15
C ALA A 350 4.29 -23.60 -0.30
N ALA A 351 3.46 -23.08 -1.23
CA ALA A 351 3.90 -22.77 -2.59
C ALA A 351 5.13 -21.83 -2.58
N GLY A 352 5.17 -20.85 -1.66
CA GLY A 352 6.34 -19.98 -1.46
C GLY A 352 7.56 -20.76 -0.96
N ALA A 353 7.40 -21.69 0.00
CA ALA A 353 8.51 -22.51 0.48
C ALA A 353 9.06 -23.44 -0.63
N PHE A 354 8.21 -24.02 -1.46
CA PHE A 354 8.65 -24.81 -2.62
C PHE A 354 9.33 -23.93 -3.69
N THR A 355 8.86 -22.72 -3.88
CA THR A 355 9.54 -21.72 -4.74
C THR A 355 10.95 -21.44 -4.20
N ALA A 356 11.11 -21.27 -2.89
CA ALA A 356 12.41 -21.09 -2.26
C ALA A 356 13.38 -22.26 -2.54
N ILE A 357 12.89 -23.48 -2.51
CA ILE A 357 13.68 -24.67 -2.89
C ILE A 357 14.07 -24.59 -4.36
N GLY A 358 13.14 -24.22 -5.25
CA GLY A 358 13.43 -24.06 -6.67
C GLY A 358 14.49 -22.98 -6.94
N ILE A 359 14.42 -21.85 -6.25
CA ILE A 359 15.43 -20.76 -6.36
C ILE A 359 16.79 -21.21 -5.78
N ALA A 360 16.79 -21.95 -4.65
CA ALA A 360 18.02 -22.49 -4.06
C ALA A 360 18.71 -23.46 -5.03
N LEU A 361 17.95 -24.35 -5.67
CA LEU A 361 18.48 -25.25 -6.71
C LEU A 361 19.01 -24.46 -7.92
N ALA A 362 18.33 -23.41 -8.35
CA ALA A 362 18.79 -22.53 -9.41
C ALA A 362 20.10 -21.81 -9.03
N ALA A 363 20.22 -21.31 -7.79
CA ALA A 363 21.42 -20.68 -7.28
C ALA A 363 22.62 -21.64 -7.20
N LEU A 364 22.36 -22.93 -6.95
CA LEU A 364 23.41 -23.94 -6.92
C LEU A 364 23.84 -24.42 -8.30
N LEU A 365 22.88 -24.60 -9.24
CA LEU A 365 23.11 -25.33 -10.48
C LEU A 365 23.14 -24.43 -11.73
N LEU A 366 22.35 -23.34 -11.74
CA LEU A 366 22.15 -22.55 -12.95
C LEU A 366 22.97 -21.24 -13.00
N THR A 367 23.62 -20.84 -11.90
CA THR A 367 24.41 -19.61 -11.84
C THR A 367 25.54 -19.56 -12.89
N PRO A 368 26.26 -20.63 -13.21
CA PRO A 368 27.28 -20.59 -14.29
C PRO A 368 26.67 -20.26 -15.65
N LEU A 369 25.45 -20.68 -15.93
CA LEU A 369 24.75 -20.41 -17.19
C LEU A 369 24.35 -18.94 -17.34
N LEU A 370 24.32 -18.18 -16.23
CA LEU A 370 23.95 -16.77 -16.20
C LEU A 370 25.14 -15.84 -16.48
N PHE A 371 26.37 -16.36 -16.64
CA PHE A 371 27.57 -15.55 -16.85
C PHE A 371 27.41 -14.60 -18.06
N PHE A 372 27.01 -15.14 -19.21
CA PHE A 372 26.82 -14.38 -20.45
C PHE A 372 25.48 -13.66 -20.57
N LEU A 373 24.70 -13.61 -19.49
CA LEU A 373 23.40 -12.95 -19.50
C LEU A 373 23.53 -11.43 -19.69
N PRO A 374 22.97 -10.84 -20.78
CA PRO A 374 23.11 -9.41 -21.01
C PRO A 374 22.31 -8.60 -19.97
N LYS A 375 22.91 -7.53 -19.42
CA LYS A 375 22.18 -6.59 -18.55
C LYS A 375 21.00 -5.93 -19.26
N ALA A 376 21.11 -5.74 -20.60
CA ALA A 376 20.02 -5.23 -21.42
C ALA A 376 18.76 -6.11 -21.38
N THR A 377 18.91 -7.44 -21.34
CA THR A 377 17.77 -8.37 -21.22
C THR A 377 17.08 -8.25 -19.87
N LEU A 378 17.85 -8.14 -18.78
CA LEU A 378 17.29 -7.90 -17.44
C LEU A 378 16.58 -6.55 -17.37
N ALA A 379 17.17 -5.50 -17.94
CA ALA A 379 16.55 -4.18 -18.04
C ALA A 379 15.22 -4.23 -18.83
N ALA A 380 15.19 -4.96 -19.95
CA ALA A 380 13.98 -5.17 -20.73
C ALA A 380 12.87 -5.85 -19.90
N THR A 381 13.22 -6.86 -19.10
CA THR A 381 12.25 -7.54 -18.22
C THR A 381 11.70 -6.60 -17.14
N ILE A 382 12.54 -5.72 -16.58
CA ILE A 382 12.12 -4.70 -15.62
C ILE A 382 11.16 -3.70 -16.30
N ILE A 383 11.54 -3.13 -17.45
CA ILE A 383 10.73 -2.15 -18.18
C ILE A 383 9.34 -2.72 -18.45
N VAL A 384 9.25 -3.93 -19.01
CA VAL A 384 7.96 -4.55 -19.34
C VAL A 384 7.15 -4.86 -18.08
N ALA A 385 7.78 -5.25 -16.98
CA ALA A 385 7.11 -5.51 -15.71
C ALA A 385 6.52 -4.21 -15.12
N VAL A 386 7.33 -3.15 -15.01
CA VAL A 386 6.89 -1.90 -14.35
C VAL A 386 5.92 -1.09 -15.20
N MET A 387 6.03 -1.14 -16.53
CA MET A 387 5.04 -0.51 -17.43
C MET A 387 3.63 -1.03 -17.24
N SER A 388 3.47 -2.22 -16.66
CA SER A 388 2.16 -2.75 -16.31
C SER A 388 1.54 -2.13 -15.05
N LEU A 389 2.35 -1.45 -14.26
CA LEU A 389 1.93 -0.78 -13.04
C LEU A 389 1.62 0.71 -13.28
N VAL A 390 2.05 1.24 -14.43
CA VAL A 390 1.82 2.65 -14.80
C VAL A 390 0.37 2.83 -15.23
N ASP A 391 -0.40 3.56 -14.44
CA ASP A 391 -1.79 3.90 -14.72
C ASP A 391 -2.08 5.39 -14.46
N PHE A 392 -2.05 6.19 -15.51
CA PHE A 392 -2.41 7.61 -15.44
C PHE A 392 -3.93 7.85 -15.38
N SER A 393 -4.77 6.82 -15.56
CA SER A 393 -6.22 6.98 -15.46
C SER A 393 -6.67 7.40 -14.05
N ILE A 394 -5.80 7.19 -13.05
CA ILE A 394 -6.05 7.65 -11.68
C ILE A 394 -6.20 9.17 -11.60
N LEU A 395 -5.47 9.94 -12.42
CA LEU A 395 -5.59 11.40 -12.47
C LEU A 395 -6.96 11.85 -13.00
N THR A 396 -7.45 11.22 -14.07
CA THR A 396 -8.77 11.53 -14.62
C THR A 396 -9.90 11.11 -13.70
N LYS A 397 -9.79 9.95 -13.06
CA LYS A 397 -10.77 9.43 -12.08
C LYS A 397 -10.86 10.34 -10.86
N THR A 398 -9.73 10.73 -10.29
CA THR A 398 -9.70 11.63 -9.12
C THR A 398 -10.15 13.04 -9.49
N TRP A 399 -9.76 13.57 -10.65
CA TRP A 399 -10.24 14.85 -11.14
C TRP A 399 -11.77 14.92 -11.26
N ALA A 400 -12.39 13.86 -11.76
CA ALA A 400 -13.83 13.80 -11.91
C ALA A 400 -14.57 13.66 -10.57
N TYR A 401 -13.98 12.95 -9.59
CA TYR A 401 -14.65 12.62 -8.34
C TYR A 401 -14.33 13.59 -7.19
N SER A 402 -13.04 13.91 -6.98
CA SER A 402 -12.57 14.72 -5.85
C SER A 402 -11.33 15.52 -6.24
N LYS A 403 -11.47 16.84 -6.28
CA LYS A 403 -10.35 17.76 -6.59
C LYS A 403 -9.24 17.69 -5.54
N VAL A 404 -9.60 17.40 -4.31
CA VAL A 404 -8.66 17.27 -3.18
C VAL A 404 -7.80 16.02 -3.35
N ASP A 405 -8.44 14.88 -3.68
CA ASP A 405 -7.71 13.63 -3.96
C ASP A 405 -6.83 13.77 -5.21
N PHE A 406 -7.34 14.47 -6.25
CA PHE A 406 -6.55 14.77 -7.43
C PHE A 406 -5.29 15.57 -7.08
N ALA A 407 -5.41 16.64 -6.26
CA ALA A 407 -4.26 17.44 -5.86
C ALA A 407 -3.20 16.60 -5.11
N ALA A 408 -3.64 15.69 -4.23
CA ALA A 408 -2.74 14.79 -3.51
C ALA A 408 -2.02 13.81 -4.46
N VAL A 409 -2.75 13.17 -5.38
CA VAL A 409 -2.18 12.25 -6.38
C VAL A 409 -1.23 12.99 -7.30
N PHE A 410 -1.63 14.15 -7.80
CA PHE A 410 -0.81 14.96 -8.69
C PHE A 410 0.49 15.41 -8.01
N ALA A 411 0.40 15.92 -6.77
CA ALA A 411 1.58 16.30 -6.00
C ALA A 411 2.52 15.10 -5.76
N THR A 412 1.97 13.93 -5.44
CA THR A 412 2.74 12.70 -5.25
C THR A 412 3.48 12.30 -6.53
N ILE A 413 2.78 12.25 -7.67
CA ILE A 413 3.40 11.93 -8.97
C ILE A 413 4.49 12.96 -9.32
N PHE A 414 4.15 14.23 -9.25
CA PHE A 414 5.03 15.33 -9.62
C PHE A 414 6.33 15.33 -8.78
N LEU A 415 6.19 15.24 -7.46
CA LEU A 415 7.35 15.23 -6.57
C LEU A 415 8.18 13.94 -6.67
N THR A 416 7.54 12.79 -6.90
CA THR A 416 8.27 11.56 -7.18
C THR A 416 9.15 11.70 -8.42
N LEU A 417 8.62 12.29 -9.50
CA LEU A 417 9.34 12.44 -10.76
C LEU A 417 10.45 13.50 -10.69
N ILE A 418 10.23 14.61 -9.98
CA ILE A 418 11.16 15.76 -9.96
C ILE A 418 12.18 15.67 -8.83
N SER A 419 11.76 15.22 -7.64
CA SER A 419 12.61 15.20 -6.44
C SER A 419 13.05 13.79 -6.04
N GLY A 420 12.52 12.75 -6.69
CA GLY A 420 12.85 11.36 -6.43
C GLY A 420 11.82 10.65 -5.54
N VAL A 421 12.05 9.32 -5.40
CA VAL A 421 11.08 8.39 -4.78
C VAL A 421 10.81 8.70 -3.31
N GLU A 422 11.85 8.99 -2.54
CA GLU A 422 11.75 9.24 -1.09
C GLU A 422 10.87 10.46 -0.78
N VAL A 423 11.11 11.57 -1.50
CA VAL A 423 10.33 12.81 -1.35
C VAL A 423 8.89 12.60 -1.79
N GLY A 424 8.68 11.93 -2.92
CA GLY A 424 7.34 11.65 -3.46
C GLY A 424 6.49 10.83 -2.50
N VAL A 425 7.05 9.76 -1.97
CA VAL A 425 6.39 8.88 -1.00
C VAL A 425 6.08 9.61 0.31
N SER A 426 7.09 10.28 0.89
CA SER A 426 6.92 11.01 2.14
C SER A 426 5.82 12.07 2.01
N THR A 427 5.79 12.79 0.88
CA THR A 427 4.74 13.77 0.58
C THR A 427 3.38 13.10 0.43
N GLY A 428 3.30 11.99 -0.30
CA GLY A 428 2.05 11.25 -0.48
C GLY A 428 1.45 10.77 0.84
N VAL A 429 2.27 10.19 1.72
CA VAL A 429 1.87 9.77 3.06
C VAL A 429 1.42 10.97 3.90
N ALA A 430 2.22 12.02 3.95
CA ALA A 430 1.91 13.23 4.71
C ALA A 430 0.61 13.88 4.22
N LEU A 431 0.42 14.02 2.90
CA LEU A 431 -0.81 14.56 2.33
C LEU A 431 -2.03 13.69 2.64
N SER A 432 -1.92 12.36 2.55
CA SER A 432 -3.04 11.46 2.91
C SER A 432 -3.51 11.68 4.34
N ILE A 433 -2.57 11.76 5.28
CA ILE A 433 -2.87 11.99 6.70
C ILE A 433 -3.43 13.41 6.91
N LEU A 434 -2.80 14.43 6.33
CA LEU A 434 -3.25 15.82 6.45
C LEU A 434 -4.66 16.03 5.88
N LEU A 435 -4.96 15.42 4.73
CA LEU A 435 -6.29 15.49 4.13
C LEU A 435 -7.34 14.77 4.97
N PHE A 436 -6.99 13.63 5.56
CA PHE A 436 -7.86 12.93 6.50
C PHE A 436 -8.15 13.80 7.73
N LEU A 437 -7.12 14.40 8.34
CA LEU A 437 -7.27 15.30 9.49
C LEU A 437 -8.08 16.54 9.12
N TYR A 438 -7.81 17.14 7.97
CA TYR A 438 -8.58 18.31 7.49
C TYR A 438 -10.06 17.99 7.29
N LYS A 439 -10.37 16.87 6.62
CA LYS A 439 -11.75 16.44 6.40
C LYS A 439 -12.48 16.19 7.71
N THR A 440 -11.80 15.60 8.65
CA THR A 440 -12.32 15.23 9.97
C THR A 440 -12.51 16.46 10.88
N SER A 441 -11.62 17.47 10.76
CA SER A 441 -11.73 18.72 11.53
C SER A 441 -12.84 19.67 11.02
N ARG A 442 -13.34 19.47 9.79
CA ARG A 442 -14.42 20.27 9.20
C ARG A 442 -15.55 19.37 8.69
N PRO A 443 -16.30 18.74 9.60
CA PRO A 443 -17.40 17.87 9.22
C PRO A 443 -18.49 18.64 8.50
N HIS A 444 -19.27 17.92 7.71
CA HIS A 444 -20.44 18.50 7.08
C HIS A 444 -21.49 18.78 8.17
N ILE A 445 -21.90 20.05 8.28
CA ILE A 445 -23.02 20.50 9.12
C ILE A 445 -24.15 20.94 8.21
N ALA A 446 -25.35 20.50 8.49
CA ALA A 446 -26.54 20.85 7.73
C ALA A 446 -27.62 21.40 8.66
N GLU A 447 -28.19 22.55 8.31
CA GLU A 447 -29.47 22.94 8.83
C GLU A 447 -30.56 22.05 8.23
N VAL A 448 -31.45 21.58 9.06
CA VAL A 448 -32.47 20.61 8.68
C VAL A 448 -33.88 21.13 8.98
N GLY A 449 -34.81 20.80 8.11
CA GLY A 449 -36.22 21.06 8.27
C GLY A 449 -37.06 19.82 8.01
N LEU A 450 -38.35 19.87 8.42
CA LEU A 450 -39.29 18.78 8.25
C LEU A 450 -39.75 18.68 6.79
N VAL A 451 -39.67 17.49 6.22
CA VAL A 451 -40.28 17.21 4.91
C VAL A 451 -41.81 17.11 5.06
N PRO A 452 -42.60 17.95 4.35
CA PRO A 452 -44.04 17.98 4.48
C PRO A 452 -44.68 16.60 4.34
N GLY A 453 -45.62 16.27 5.22
CA GLY A 453 -46.33 14.98 5.20
C GLY A 453 -45.53 13.77 5.69
N THR A 454 -44.34 14.00 6.27
CA THR A 454 -43.48 12.93 6.83
C THR A 454 -42.97 13.30 8.21
N GLN A 455 -42.23 12.39 8.85
CA GLN A 455 -41.48 12.65 10.09
C GLN A 455 -39.97 12.81 9.84
N HIS A 456 -39.57 12.99 8.57
CA HIS A 456 -38.17 13.04 8.19
C HIS A 456 -37.63 14.46 8.08
N PHE A 457 -36.41 14.65 8.58
CA PHE A 457 -35.69 15.91 8.46
C PHE A 457 -34.63 15.83 7.36
N ARG A 458 -34.55 16.86 6.54
CA ARG A 458 -33.58 16.96 5.43
C ARG A 458 -32.95 18.36 5.37
N ASN A 459 -31.78 18.41 4.72
CA ASN A 459 -31.04 19.65 4.52
C ASN A 459 -31.88 20.67 3.74
N ILE A 460 -32.07 21.87 4.31
CA ILE A 460 -32.85 22.98 3.75
C ILE A 460 -32.36 23.44 2.36
N LYS A 461 -31.05 23.26 2.07
CA LYS A 461 -30.44 23.64 0.79
C LYS A 461 -30.66 22.61 -0.33
N ARG A 462 -31.19 21.42 0.00
CA ARG A 462 -31.31 20.30 -0.96
C ARG A 462 -32.74 19.81 -1.14
N HIS A 463 -33.63 20.14 -0.20
CA HIS A 463 -35.01 19.65 -0.19
C HIS A 463 -35.95 20.81 0.18
N THR A 464 -37.21 20.76 -0.31
CA THR A 464 -38.28 21.60 0.18
C THR A 464 -38.71 21.08 1.54
N VAL A 465 -38.54 21.90 2.55
CA VAL A 465 -38.78 21.53 3.96
C VAL A 465 -39.44 22.70 4.70
N GLU A 466 -40.09 22.37 5.79
CA GLU A 466 -40.67 23.35 6.72
C GLU A 466 -39.69 23.60 7.86
N THR A 467 -39.43 24.86 8.18
CA THR A 467 -38.59 25.34 9.27
C THR A 467 -39.39 26.31 10.14
N HIS A 468 -39.04 26.43 11.42
CA HIS A 468 -39.64 27.41 12.31
C HIS A 468 -38.60 28.51 12.63
N PRO A 469 -38.98 29.81 12.59
CA PRO A 469 -38.05 30.92 12.79
C PRO A 469 -37.38 30.93 14.19
N ASP A 470 -38.08 30.45 15.22
CA ASP A 470 -37.55 30.39 16.59
C ASP A 470 -36.62 29.17 16.85
N VAL A 471 -36.52 28.21 15.90
CA VAL A 471 -35.83 26.94 16.09
C VAL A 471 -34.75 26.73 15.05
N LEU A 472 -33.51 26.71 15.46
CA LEU A 472 -32.39 26.32 14.64
C LEU A 472 -32.08 24.82 14.84
N ALA A 473 -32.46 24.00 13.86
CA ALA A 473 -32.14 22.57 13.87
C ALA A 473 -30.92 22.26 13.04
N ILE A 474 -29.89 21.73 13.68
CA ILE A 474 -28.57 21.46 13.06
C ILE A 474 -28.26 19.98 13.16
N ARG A 475 -27.87 19.36 12.05
CA ARG A 475 -27.34 18.00 12.03
C ARG A 475 -25.85 18.05 11.73
N ILE A 476 -25.04 17.45 12.60
CA ILE A 476 -23.63 17.20 12.35
C ILE A 476 -23.44 15.77 11.85
N ASP A 477 -22.73 15.62 10.72
CA ASP A 477 -22.57 14.34 10.03
C ASP A 477 -21.26 13.63 10.42
N GLU A 478 -20.82 13.76 11.69
CA GLU A 478 -19.58 13.17 12.22
C GLU A 478 -19.67 13.00 13.75
N SER A 479 -18.81 12.16 14.33
CA SER A 479 -18.58 12.12 15.77
C SER A 479 -17.91 13.40 16.25
N LEU A 480 -18.13 13.75 17.52
CA LEU A 480 -17.60 14.97 18.12
C LEU A 480 -16.33 14.64 18.94
N TYR A 481 -15.23 15.30 18.60
CA TYR A 481 -13.96 15.15 19.29
C TYR A 481 -13.10 16.43 19.14
N PHE A 482 -11.99 16.50 19.83
CA PHE A 482 -11.13 17.68 19.96
C PHE A 482 -10.85 18.39 18.62
N ALA A 483 -10.78 17.63 17.52
CA ALA A 483 -10.41 18.18 16.22
C ALA A 483 -11.54 18.98 15.54
N ASN A 484 -12.82 18.72 15.88
CA ASN A 484 -13.97 19.36 15.23
C ASN A 484 -14.95 20.08 16.18
N ALA A 485 -14.75 19.96 17.49
CA ALA A 485 -15.63 20.55 18.48
C ALA A 485 -15.74 22.07 18.32
N ARG A 486 -14.61 22.75 18.13
CA ARG A 486 -14.56 24.20 17.92
C ARG A 486 -15.24 24.62 16.62
N PHE A 487 -15.16 23.82 15.56
CA PHE A 487 -15.84 24.09 14.29
C PHE A 487 -17.37 24.07 14.44
N LEU A 488 -17.90 23.17 15.28
CA LEU A 488 -19.33 23.14 15.63
C LEU A 488 -19.71 24.39 16.44
N GLU A 489 -18.88 24.76 17.42
CA GLU A 489 -19.09 25.95 18.25
C GLU A 489 -19.17 27.21 17.39
N ASP A 490 -18.16 27.47 16.55
CA ASP A 490 -18.09 28.61 15.64
C ASP A 490 -19.32 28.63 14.71
N TYR A 491 -19.72 27.48 14.16
CA TYR A 491 -20.89 27.38 13.28
C TYR A 491 -22.18 27.78 13.98
N ILE A 492 -22.39 27.31 15.22
CA ILE A 492 -23.61 27.64 16.00
C ILE A 492 -23.64 29.15 16.26
N TYR A 493 -22.52 29.75 16.67
CA TYR A 493 -22.44 31.17 16.96
C TYR A 493 -22.68 32.05 15.74
N ASP A 494 -22.05 31.75 14.63
CA ASP A 494 -22.25 32.49 13.40
C ASP A 494 -23.73 32.53 13.00
N ARG A 495 -24.47 31.41 13.24
CA ARG A 495 -25.89 31.34 12.89
C ARG A 495 -26.79 32.07 13.90
N VAL A 496 -26.45 32.01 15.17
CA VAL A 496 -27.26 32.64 16.21
C VAL A 496 -27.10 34.15 16.25
N VAL A 497 -25.89 34.66 15.92
CA VAL A 497 -25.61 36.12 15.93
C VAL A 497 -26.15 36.81 14.67
N CYS A 498 -26.16 36.14 13.50
CA CYS A 498 -26.53 36.75 12.23
C CYS A 498 -28.03 36.76 11.94
N ASP A 499 -28.83 35.89 12.56
CA ASP A 499 -30.24 35.71 12.22
C ASP A 499 -31.16 36.01 13.38
N GLN A 500 -32.41 36.32 13.05
CA GLN A 500 -33.65 36.53 13.80
C GLN A 500 -33.75 35.83 15.16
N PRO A 501 -34.68 36.16 16.06
CA PRO A 501 -34.68 35.73 17.46
C PRO A 501 -34.85 34.22 17.59
N ILE A 502 -33.75 33.48 17.38
CA ILE A 502 -33.67 32.03 17.68
C ILE A 502 -33.82 31.87 19.19
N LYS A 503 -34.77 31.03 19.61
CA LYS A 503 -35.01 30.68 21.03
C LYS A 503 -34.47 29.29 21.36
N HIS A 504 -34.38 28.43 20.36
CA HIS A 504 -34.04 27.05 20.54
C HIS A 504 -33.00 26.62 19.48
N VAL A 505 -31.90 26.00 19.93
CA VAL A 505 -30.95 25.30 19.08
C VAL A 505 -31.12 23.80 19.33
N VAL A 506 -31.41 23.01 18.30
CA VAL A 506 -31.53 21.56 18.39
C VAL A 506 -30.38 20.92 17.62
N LEU A 507 -29.46 20.26 18.33
CA LEU A 507 -28.40 19.48 17.76
C LEU A 507 -28.85 18.04 17.51
N MET A 508 -29.08 17.70 16.25
CA MET A 508 -29.44 16.35 15.82
C MET A 508 -28.20 15.45 15.77
N CYS A 509 -28.14 14.48 16.70
CA CYS A 509 -26.97 13.62 16.94
C CYS A 509 -27.04 12.27 16.21
N SER A 510 -27.87 12.12 15.17
CA SER A 510 -28.06 10.85 14.45
C SER A 510 -26.75 10.24 13.88
N ALA A 511 -25.79 11.06 13.51
CA ALA A 511 -24.49 10.63 13.02
C ALA A 511 -23.38 10.67 14.09
N VAL A 512 -23.68 11.19 15.29
CA VAL A 512 -22.69 11.22 16.39
C VAL A 512 -22.60 9.84 17.03
N ASN A 513 -21.45 9.19 16.89
CA ASN A 513 -21.20 7.87 17.47
C ASN A 513 -20.34 7.95 18.74
N GLU A 514 -19.64 9.04 18.92
CA GLU A 514 -18.74 9.27 20.04
C GLU A 514 -18.65 10.77 20.37
N ILE A 515 -18.45 11.09 21.65
CA ILE A 515 -18.09 12.41 22.15
C ILE A 515 -16.89 12.19 23.07
N ASP A 516 -15.76 12.85 22.78
CA ASP A 516 -14.58 12.84 23.66
C ASP A 516 -14.67 13.94 24.73
N MET A 517 -13.70 14.00 25.63
CA MET A 517 -13.71 14.95 26.74
C MET A 517 -13.68 16.40 26.25
N SER A 518 -12.84 16.72 25.27
CA SER A 518 -12.75 18.08 24.71
C SER A 518 -14.03 18.53 24.01
N ALA A 519 -14.68 17.60 23.31
CA ALA A 519 -15.96 17.90 22.67
C ALA A 519 -17.10 18.06 23.71
N LEU A 520 -17.03 17.33 24.82
CA LEU A 520 -17.96 17.53 25.94
C LEU A 520 -17.79 18.93 26.54
N GLU A 521 -16.57 19.35 26.84
CA GLU A 521 -16.28 20.70 27.33
C GLU A 521 -16.78 21.79 26.37
N SER A 522 -16.59 21.59 25.05
CA SER A 522 -17.16 22.50 24.05
C SER A 522 -18.68 22.53 24.06
N LEU A 523 -19.36 21.40 24.26
CA LEU A 523 -20.83 21.36 24.36
C LEU A 523 -21.32 22.07 25.62
N GLU A 524 -20.64 21.92 26.77
CA GLU A 524 -20.89 22.64 28.00
C GLU A 524 -20.77 24.16 27.79
N GLU A 525 -19.70 24.60 27.13
CA GLU A 525 -19.47 26.02 26.80
C GLU A 525 -20.54 26.55 25.82
N ILE A 526 -20.91 25.79 24.78
CA ILE A 526 -22.01 26.14 23.87
C ILE A 526 -23.31 26.33 24.67
N ASN A 527 -23.64 25.39 25.53
CA ASN A 527 -24.85 25.45 26.36
C ASN A 527 -24.84 26.69 27.28
N HIS A 528 -23.70 26.96 27.93
CA HIS A 528 -23.55 28.12 28.83
C HIS A 528 -23.72 29.45 28.08
N ARG A 529 -23.07 29.61 26.93
CA ARG A 529 -23.14 30.83 26.11
C ARG A 529 -24.52 31.05 25.51
N LEU A 530 -25.17 29.99 24.99
CA LEU A 530 -26.53 30.07 24.49
C LEU A 530 -27.51 30.48 25.61
N ASN A 531 -27.34 29.94 26.82
CA ASN A 531 -28.10 30.33 28.00
C ASN A 531 -27.95 31.83 28.32
N GLY A 532 -26.73 32.36 28.25
CA GLY A 532 -26.47 33.78 28.42
C GLY A 532 -27.16 34.69 27.38
N MET A 533 -27.53 34.14 26.22
CA MET A 533 -28.28 34.81 25.15
C MET A 533 -29.81 34.55 25.28
N GLY A 534 -30.26 33.79 26.28
CA GLY A 534 -31.67 33.39 26.43
C GLY A 534 -32.10 32.29 25.46
N ILE A 535 -31.16 31.51 24.93
CA ILE A 535 -31.40 30.44 23.97
C ILE A 535 -31.20 29.10 24.64
N ALA A 536 -32.14 28.17 24.47
CA ALA A 536 -32.06 26.82 25.01
C ALA A 536 -31.36 25.87 24.01
N LEU A 537 -30.38 25.07 24.48
CA LEU A 537 -29.75 24.01 23.72
C LEU A 537 -30.49 22.69 23.96
N HIS A 538 -30.89 22.03 22.90
CA HIS A 538 -31.51 20.71 22.92
C HIS A 538 -30.70 19.70 22.14
N LEU A 539 -30.77 18.42 22.50
CA LEU A 539 -30.22 17.31 21.74
C LEU A 539 -31.36 16.44 21.21
N SER A 540 -31.20 15.85 20.04
CA SER A 540 -32.10 14.85 19.49
C SER A 540 -31.35 13.66 18.89
N GLU A 541 -31.99 12.50 18.84
CA GLU A 541 -31.46 11.27 18.24
C GLU A 541 -30.12 10.85 18.84
N VAL A 542 -29.89 11.06 20.11
CA VAL A 542 -28.63 10.68 20.79
C VAL A 542 -28.59 9.17 20.98
N LYS A 543 -27.53 8.55 20.48
CA LYS A 543 -27.33 7.09 20.56
C LYS A 543 -27.03 6.64 22.00
N GLY A 544 -27.48 5.43 22.38
CA GLY A 544 -27.28 4.86 23.71
C GLY A 544 -25.86 4.98 24.26
N PRO A 545 -24.81 4.53 23.53
CA PRO A 545 -23.43 4.66 24.03
C PRO A 545 -22.97 6.10 24.27
N VAL A 546 -23.52 7.07 23.52
CA VAL A 546 -23.25 8.50 23.71
C VAL A 546 -23.98 9.01 24.95
N MET A 547 -25.27 8.63 25.14
CA MET A 547 -26.02 8.92 26.34
C MET A 547 -25.35 8.38 27.61
N ASP A 548 -24.85 7.13 27.58
CA ASP A 548 -24.13 6.52 28.69
C ASP A 548 -22.87 7.30 29.09
N LYS A 549 -22.17 7.92 28.11
CA LYS A 549 -21.04 8.80 28.38
C LYS A 549 -21.49 10.14 28.96
N LEU A 550 -22.46 10.79 28.34
CA LEU A 550 -23.03 12.08 28.81
C LEU A 550 -23.59 11.97 30.23
N ALA A 551 -24.24 10.86 30.58
CA ALA A 551 -24.76 10.61 31.92
C ALA A 551 -23.70 10.52 33.02
N ARG A 552 -22.42 10.32 32.65
CA ARG A 552 -21.29 10.32 33.60
C ARG A 552 -20.77 11.72 33.90
N SER A 553 -21.28 12.75 33.20
CA SER A 553 -20.91 14.15 33.35
C SER A 553 -22.07 14.97 33.95
N PRO A 554 -21.83 16.20 34.43
CA PRO A 554 -22.87 17.12 34.83
C PRO A 554 -23.74 17.62 33.67
N PHE A 555 -23.27 17.53 32.44
CA PHE A 555 -23.84 18.16 31.26
C PHE A 555 -25.35 17.96 31.08
N LEU A 556 -25.86 16.73 31.26
CA LEU A 556 -27.29 16.46 31.11
C LEU A 556 -28.15 17.15 32.18
N LYS A 557 -27.58 17.45 33.35
CA LYS A 557 -28.27 18.19 34.44
C LYS A 557 -28.25 19.70 34.23
N GLU A 558 -27.21 20.18 33.56
CA GLU A 558 -26.96 21.59 33.28
C GLU A 558 -27.49 22.01 31.90
N LEU A 559 -27.93 21.05 31.09
CA LEU A 559 -28.52 21.30 29.77
C LEU A 559 -29.75 22.20 29.90
N THR A 560 -29.72 23.35 29.23
CA THR A 560 -30.79 24.37 29.30
C THR A 560 -32.10 23.95 28.63
N GLY A 561 -32.00 23.04 27.68
CA GLY A 561 -33.13 22.42 26.98
C GLY A 561 -33.37 20.99 27.41
N GLN A 562 -33.70 20.13 26.46
CA GLN A 562 -34.09 18.73 26.69
C GLN A 562 -33.40 17.80 25.67
N VAL A 563 -33.35 16.51 26.02
CA VAL A 563 -32.93 15.45 25.09
C VAL A 563 -34.19 14.78 24.55
N PHE A 564 -34.39 14.90 23.23
CA PHE A 564 -35.52 14.29 22.53
C PHE A 564 -35.14 12.95 21.90
N LEU A 565 -36.09 12.01 21.89
CA LEU A 565 -35.83 10.71 21.27
C LEU A 565 -35.68 10.83 19.76
N SER A 566 -36.51 11.66 19.11
CA SER A 566 -36.42 11.94 17.69
C SER A 566 -36.37 13.46 17.41
N GLN A 567 -35.88 13.82 16.23
CA GLN A 567 -35.92 15.21 15.77
C GLN A 567 -37.38 15.70 15.55
N TYR A 568 -38.28 14.78 15.24
CA TYR A 568 -39.69 15.09 15.07
C TYR A 568 -40.34 15.48 16.43
N ASP A 569 -40.06 14.75 17.50
CA ASP A 569 -40.54 15.09 18.85
C ASP A 569 -40.04 16.48 19.26
N ALA A 570 -38.76 16.79 18.95
CA ALA A 570 -38.23 18.13 19.22
C ALA A 570 -39.00 19.22 18.44
N ALA A 571 -39.26 19.01 17.15
CA ALA A 571 -39.99 19.95 16.33
C ALA A 571 -41.43 20.17 16.86
N VAL A 572 -42.16 19.10 17.20
CA VAL A 572 -43.52 19.19 17.72
C VAL A 572 -43.55 19.92 19.09
N ALA A 573 -42.57 19.66 19.95
CA ALA A 573 -42.52 20.26 21.29
C ALA A 573 -42.14 21.74 21.28
N LEU A 574 -41.26 22.15 20.33
CA LEU A 574 -40.69 23.51 20.29
C LEU A 574 -41.43 24.46 19.33
N THR A 575 -42.29 23.92 18.46
CA THR A 575 -43.13 24.75 17.58
C THR A 575 -44.42 25.12 18.30
N PRO A 576 -44.72 26.42 18.52
CA PRO A 576 -46.01 26.80 19.11
C PRO A 576 -47.15 26.26 18.24
N LYS A 577 -48.11 25.58 18.84
CA LYS A 577 -49.36 25.22 18.15
C LYS A 577 -50.01 26.50 17.65
N THR A 578 -49.99 26.72 16.33
CA THR A 578 -50.83 27.76 15.73
C THR A 578 -52.27 27.44 16.07
N ALA A 579 -52.99 28.42 16.63
CA ALA A 579 -54.39 28.30 17.07
C ALA A 579 -55.41 28.04 15.93
N ALA A 580 -54.96 27.38 14.84
CA ALA A 580 -55.73 27.12 13.62
C ALA A 580 -56.28 25.68 13.51
N ASP A 581 -55.95 24.75 14.44
CA ASP A 581 -56.47 23.36 14.42
C ASP A 581 -57.64 23.12 15.36
N GLY A 582 -58.34 24.16 15.71
CA GLY A 582 -59.49 24.11 16.63
C GLY A 582 -60.83 24.49 15.98
N THR A 583 -61.09 24.09 14.73
CA THR A 583 -62.47 24.07 14.17
C THR A 583 -62.53 23.20 12.92
N ALA A 584 -62.87 21.93 13.09
CA ALA A 584 -63.67 21.16 12.14
C ALA A 584 -64.26 19.93 12.86
#